data_67bc24d362ab8f3ca81f44e37f70193c
#
_entry.id   67bc24d362ab8f3ca81f44e37f70193c
#
_cell.length_a   1.000
_cell.length_b   1.000
_cell.length_c   1.000
_cell.angle_alpha   90.00
_cell.angle_beta   90.00
_cell.angle_gamma   90.00
#
_symmetry.space_group_name_H-M   'P 1'
#
loop_
_entity.id
_entity.type
_entity.pdbx_description
1 polymer ?
#
loop_
_entity_poly.entity_id
_entity_poly.type
_entity_poly.pdbx_seq_one_letter_code
_entity_poly.pdbx_strand_id
1 'polypeptide(L)'
;MFMSICAFSLMDLIVKWSVDYPIGQVLFFRGFFGIIFYLFIIPREKFNNFYKTQRPGLHALRCGSGLIALIAIFIALRQLPLATVVSISFAAPIFTTILSIFLLNEKVGIFRWLAVITGFVGILVITEPGITELNIYYIFPIIFCLGLSYVAITIRQLSSTEPVWL
;
A
#
# COMPACT_ATOMS: atom_id res chain seq x y z
N MET A 1 -9.84 -13.81 0.86
CA MET A 1 -8.76 -13.24 1.67
C MET A 1 -7.44 -14.01 1.51
N PHE A 2 -7.40 -15.31 1.76
CA PHE A 2 -6.18 -16.13 1.63
C PHE A 2 -5.55 -16.06 0.22
N MET A 3 -6.31 -16.23 -0.85
CA MET A 3 -5.82 -16.12 -2.23
C MET A 3 -5.21 -14.75 -2.55
N SER A 4 -5.77 -13.66 -2.01
CA SER A 4 -5.22 -12.32 -2.21
C SER A 4 -3.84 -12.16 -1.55
N ILE A 5 -3.68 -12.71 -0.34
CA ILE A 5 -2.40 -12.67 0.37
C ILE A 5 -1.34 -13.47 -0.40
N CYS A 6 -1.68 -14.68 -0.86
CA CYS A 6 -0.77 -15.48 -1.69
C CYS A 6 -0.37 -14.76 -2.98
N ALA A 7 -1.33 -14.11 -3.65
CA ALA A 7 -1.05 -13.36 -4.87
C ALA A 7 -0.13 -12.15 -4.62
N PHE A 8 -0.31 -11.41 -3.52
CA PHE A 8 0.57 -10.32 -3.13
C PHE A 8 1.99 -10.81 -2.80
N SER A 9 2.10 -11.90 -2.02
CA SER A 9 3.40 -12.48 -1.68
C SER A 9 4.14 -12.99 -2.92
N LEU A 10 3.44 -13.62 -3.86
CA LEU A 10 4.01 -14.05 -5.14
C LEU A 10 4.48 -12.85 -5.96
N MET A 11 3.69 -11.79 -5.99
CA MET A 11 4.05 -10.55 -6.67
C MET A 11 5.33 -9.93 -6.09
N ASP A 12 5.45 -9.84 -4.77
CA ASP A 12 6.64 -9.29 -4.11
C ASP A 12 7.89 -10.14 -4.43
N LEU A 13 7.73 -11.45 -4.50
CA LEU A 13 8.79 -12.37 -4.89
C LEU A 13 9.23 -12.16 -6.36
N ILE A 14 8.28 -12.00 -7.28
CA ILE A 14 8.56 -11.72 -8.70
C ILE A 14 9.27 -10.36 -8.83
N VAL A 15 8.85 -9.35 -8.09
CA VAL A 15 9.52 -8.04 -8.08
C VAL A 15 10.95 -8.15 -7.57
N LYS A 16 11.19 -8.98 -6.54
CA LYS A 16 12.53 -9.27 -6.03
C LYS A 16 13.41 -9.96 -7.08
N TRP A 17 12.85 -10.85 -7.89
CA TRP A 17 13.58 -11.50 -8.99
C TRP A 17 13.84 -10.56 -10.18
N SER A 18 13.04 -9.51 -10.33
CA SER A 18 13.14 -8.54 -11.44
C SER A 18 14.17 -7.43 -11.19
N VAL A 19 15.18 -7.66 -10.35
CA VAL A 19 16.18 -6.63 -9.97
C VAL A 19 16.93 -6.07 -11.18
N ASP A 20 17.18 -6.90 -12.19
CA ASP A 20 17.95 -6.54 -13.39
C ASP A 20 17.18 -5.59 -14.34
N TYR A 21 15.85 -5.51 -14.20
CA TYR A 21 15.02 -4.67 -15.06
C TYR A 21 14.80 -3.27 -14.43
N PRO A 22 14.72 -2.19 -15.23
CA PRO A 22 14.39 -0.86 -14.73
C PRO A 22 13.05 -0.85 -13.99
N ILE A 23 12.98 -0.15 -12.84
CA ILE A 23 11.73 -0.05 -12.04
C ILE A 23 10.57 0.47 -12.89
N GLY A 24 10.81 1.45 -13.76
CA GLY A 24 9.81 2.01 -14.65
C GLY A 24 9.20 0.98 -15.59
N GLN A 25 10.00 0.03 -16.10
CA GLN A 25 9.51 -1.04 -16.97
C GLN A 25 8.59 -2.00 -16.22
N VAL A 26 8.97 -2.40 -15.02
CA VAL A 26 8.15 -3.30 -14.17
C VAL A 26 6.82 -2.63 -13.80
N LEU A 27 6.86 -1.33 -13.43
CA LEU A 27 5.67 -0.54 -13.12
C LEU A 27 4.76 -0.38 -14.34
N PHE A 28 5.34 -0.12 -15.52
CA PHE A 28 4.59 0.03 -16.76
C PHE A 28 3.82 -1.25 -17.10
N PHE A 29 4.50 -2.40 -17.14
CA PHE A 29 3.83 -3.68 -17.44
C PHE A 29 2.78 -4.03 -16.40
N ARG A 30 3.04 -3.82 -15.12
CA ARG A 30 2.06 -4.01 -14.06
C ARG A 30 0.81 -3.16 -14.28
N GLY A 31 0.97 -1.86 -14.59
CA GLY A 31 -0.14 -0.96 -14.88
C GLY A 31 -0.89 -1.38 -16.15
N PHE A 32 -0.17 -1.71 -17.19
CA PHE A 32 -0.72 -2.11 -18.48
C PHE A 32 -1.60 -3.37 -18.35
N PHE A 33 -1.06 -4.44 -17.77
CA PHE A 33 -1.83 -5.66 -17.55
C PHE A 33 -2.98 -5.45 -16.55
N GLY A 34 -2.78 -4.61 -15.53
CA GLY A 34 -3.83 -4.23 -14.60
C GLY A 34 -5.02 -3.56 -15.28
N ILE A 35 -4.77 -2.63 -16.20
CA ILE A 35 -5.81 -1.95 -16.98
C ILE A 35 -6.53 -2.94 -17.88
N ILE A 36 -5.82 -3.80 -18.60
CA ILE A 36 -6.42 -4.82 -19.46
C ILE A 36 -7.35 -5.71 -18.63
N PHE A 37 -6.87 -6.23 -17.49
CA PHE A 37 -7.65 -7.10 -16.62
C PHE A 37 -8.90 -6.40 -16.06
N TYR A 38 -8.76 -5.13 -15.69
CA TYR A 38 -9.85 -4.30 -15.22
C TYR A 38 -10.93 -4.09 -16.29
N LEU A 39 -10.53 -3.83 -17.54
CA LEU A 39 -11.45 -3.68 -18.67
C LEU A 39 -12.27 -4.95 -18.97
N PHE A 40 -11.70 -6.14 -18.70
CA PHE A 40 -12.45 -7.40 -18.83
C PHE A 40 -13.45 -7.65 -17.71
N ILE A 41 -13.20 -7.12 -16.50
CA ILE A 41 -14.05 -7.36 -15.32
C ILE A 41 -15.19 -6.35 -15.23
N ILE A 42 -15.00 -5.11 -15.70
CA ILE A 42 -16.02 -4.07 -15.60
C ILE A 42 -17.22 -4.40 -16.50
N PRO A 43 -18.46 -4.42 -15.97
CA PRO A 43 -19.67 -4.50 -16.76
C PRO A 43 -19.77 -3.28 -17.69
N ARG A 44 -20.06 -3.52 -18.96
CA ARG A 44 -20.17 -2.48 -20.01
C ARG A 44 -21.15 -1.35 -19.67
N GLU A 45 -22.20 -1.65 -18.90
CA GLU A 45 -23.22 -0.68 -18.47
C GLU A 45 -22.66 0.42 -17.54
N LYS A 46 -21.55 0.17 -16.85
CA LYS A 46 -20.92 1.11 -15.92
C LYS A 46 -19.91 2.04 -16.58
N PHE A 47 -19.52 1.76 -17.82
CA PHE A 47 -18.52 2.53 -18.57
C PHE A 47 -18.93 4.00 -18.80
N ASN A 48 -20.22 4.27 -19.01
CA ASN A 48 -20.74 5.63 -19.26
C ASN A 48 -20.73 6.54 -18.04
N ASN A 49 -20.57 6.00 -16.84
CA ASN A 49 -20.56 6.76 -15.57
C ASN A 49 -19.16 6.88 -14.96
N PHE A 50 -18.14 6.35 -15.61
CA PHE A 50 -16.77 6.31 -15.12
C PHE A 50 -16.13 7.69 -14.92
N TYR A 51 -16.61 8.71 -15.62
CA TYR A 51 -16.09 10.09 -15.54
C TYR A 51 -16.84 10.98 -14.56
N LYS A 52 -17.92 10.49 -13.91
CA LYS A 52 -18.76 11.30 -13.01
C LYS A 52 -18.30 11.17 -11.56
N THR A 53 -17.08 11.62 -11.28
CA THR A 53 -16.63 11.76 -9.88
C THR A 53 -17.00 13.11 -9.31
N GLN A 54 -17.46 13.14 -8.06
CA GLN A 54 -17.74 14.38 -7.33
C GLN A 54 -16.49 14.96 -6.67
N ARG A 55 -15.42 14.17 -6.53
CA ARG A 55 -14.20 14.56 -5.80
C ARG A 55 -12.91 14.19 -6.56
N PRO A 56 -12.64 14.80 -7.73
CA PRO A 56 -11.48 14.43 -8.55
C PRO A 56 -10.15 14.65 -7.83
N GLY A 57 -10.07 15.64 -6.94
CA GLY A 57 -8.86 15.91 -6.15
C GLY A 57 -8.48 14.76 -5.21
N LEU A 58 -9.47 14.12 -4.55
CA LEU A 58 -9.22 12.97 -3.68
C LEU A 58 -8.78 11.74 -4.48
N HIS A 59 -9.33 11.54 -5.69
CA HIS A 59 -8.86 10.49 -6.59
C HIS A 59 -7.41 10.71 -7.03
N ALA A 60 -7.06 11.94 -7.41
CA ALA A 60 -5.70 12.30 -7.78
C ALA A 60 -4.71 12.07 -6.62
N LEU A 61 -5.08 12.48 -5.41
CA LEU A 61 -4.27 12.25 -4.20
C LEU A 61 -4.13 10.76 -3.88
N ARG A 62 -5.20 9.98 -4.01
CA ARG A 62 -5.17 8.52 -3.83
C ARG A 62 -4.22 7.86 -4.81
N CYS A 63 -4.33 8.20 -6.10
CA CYS A 63 -3.47 7.64 -7.14
C CYS A 63 -2.03 8.08 -6.97
N GLY A 64 -1.77 9.35 -6.66
CA GLY A 64 -0.44 9.88 -6.43
C GLY A 64 0.26 9.24 -5.23
N SER A 65 -0.43 9.16 -4.08
CA SER A 65 0.12 8.51 -2.88
C SER A 65 0.34 7.01 -3.09
N GLY A 66 -0.57 6.34 -3.81
CA GLY A 66 -0.42 4.94 -4.17
C GLY A 66 0.77 4.69 -5.10
N LEU A 67 1.01 5.57 -6.07
CA LEU A 67 2.17 5.48 -6.95
C LEU A 67 3.49 5.68 -6.20
N ILE A 68 3.55 6.69 -5.31
CA ILE A 68 4.72 6.92 -4.46
C ILE A 68 5.00 5.72 -3.57
N ALA A 69 3.96 5.17 -2.93
CA ALA A 69 4.07 3.97 -2.11
C ALA A 69 4.61 2.78 -2.93
N LEU A 70 4.09 2.58 -4.14
CA LEU A 70 4.50 1.49 -5.02
C LEU A 70 5.96 1.61 -5.46
N ILE A 71 6.42 2.81 -5.81
CA ILE A 71 7.82 3.07 -6.15
C ILE A 71 8.70 2.79 -4.94
N ALA A 72 8.29 3.27 -3.76
CA ALA A 72 9.05 3.10 -2.53
C ALA A 72 9.23 1.62 -2.16
N ILE A 73 8.16 0.81 -2.20
CA ILE A 73 8.27 -0.63 -1.89
C ILE A 73 9.16 -1.35 -2.91
N PHE A 74 9.13 -0.98 -4.18
CA PHE A 74 9.97 -1.60 -5.20
C PHE A 74 11.45 -1.28 -5.00
N ILE A 75 11.78 -0.04 -4.61
CA ILE A 75 13.15 0.33 -4.24
C ILE A 75 13.59 -0.47 -3.02
N ALA A 76 12.73 -0.57 -2.00
CA ALA A 76 13.03 -1.34 -0.80
C ALA A 76 13.32 -2.81 -1.09
N LEU A 77 12.46 -3.47 -1.89
CA LEU A 77 12.60 -4.89 -2.25
C LEU A 77 13.89 -5.19 -3.02
N ARG A 78 14.42 -4.20 -3.74
CA ARG A 78 15.69 -4.34 -4.46
C ARG A 78 16.91 -4.25 -3.57
N GLN A 79 16.85 -3.40 -2.55
CA GLN A 79 18.01 -3.04 -1.72
C GLN A 79 18.06 -3.79 -0.39
N LEU A 80 16.91 -4.26 0.09
CA LEU A 80 16.78 -4.91 1.38
C LEU A 80 16.33 -6.37 1.25
N PRO A 81 16.58 -7.22 2.24
CA PRO A 81 16.02 -8.56 2.31
C PRO A 81 14.49 -8.52 2.29
N LEU A 82 13.85 -9.44 1.57
CA LEU A 82 12.40 -9.52 1.46
C LEU A 82 11.72 -9.59 2.84
N ALA A 83 12.25 -10.41 3.74
CA ALA A 83 11.72 -10.57 5.09
C ALA A 83 11.68 -9.24 5.85
N THR A 84 12.75 -8.45 5.77
CA THR A 84 12.85 -7.13 6.41
C THR A 84 11.83 -6.15 5.85
N VAL A 85 11.70 -6.08 4.52
CA VAL A 85 10.74 -5.19 3.86
C VAL A 85 9.31 -5.54 4.24
N VAL A 86 8.96 -6.83 4.20
CA VAL A 86 7.62 -7.31 4.56
C VAL A 86 7.33 -7.05 6.03
N SER A 87 8.30 -7.31 6.92
CA SER A 87 8.12 -7.05 8.36
C SER A 87 7.84 -5.58 8.65
N ILE A 88 8.61 -4.65 8.05
CA ILE A 88 8.37 -3.22 8.23
C ILE A 88 7.00 -2.83 7.63
N SER A 89 6.60 -3.44 6.51
CA SER A 89 5.32 -3.16 5.85
C SER A 89 4.11 -3.51 6.73
N PHE A 90 4.24 -4.46 7.65
CA PHE A 90 3.22 -4.72 8.66
C PHE A 90 3.00 -3.57 9.66
N ALA A 91 3.84 -2.54 9.65
CA ALA A 91 3.58 -1.31 10.40
C ALA A 91 2.49 -0.42 9.75
N ALA A 92 2.05 -0.69 8.51
CA ALA A 92 1.03 0.10 7.84
C ALA A 92 -0.28 0.28 8.65
N PRO A 93 -0.83 -0.72 9.38
CA PRO A 93 -1.98 -0.52 10.25
C PRO A 93 -1.77 0.53 11.35
N ILE A 94 -0.53 0.69 11.84
CA ILE A 94 -0.16 1.71 12.84
C ILE A 94 -0.35 3.09 12.22
N PHE A 95 0.27 3.33 11.07
CA PHE A 95 0.16 4.59 10.33
C PHE A 95 -1.29 4.87 9.93
N THR A 96 -2.04 3.84 9.51
CA THR A 96 -3.48 3.98 9.20
C THR A 96 -4.27 4.43 10.41
N THR A 97 -4.00 3.88 11.59
CA THR A 97 -4.66 4.25 12.84
C THR A 97 -4.33 5.69 13.24
N ILE A 98 -3.06 6.07 13.18
CA ILE A 98 -2.61 7.44 13.48
C ILE A 98 -3.26 8.43 12.51
N LEU A 99 -3.16 8.18 11.20
CA LEU A 99 -3.73 9.08 10.19
C LEU A 99 -5.27 9.17 10.28
N SER A 100 -5.97 8.09 10.69
CA SER A 100 -7.43 8.14 10.86
C SER A 100 -7.86 9.11 11.95
N ILE A 101 -7.06 9.27 13.01
CA ILE A 101 -7.33 10.26 14.05
C ILE A 101 -7.25 11.67 13.49
N PHE A 102 -6.19 11.96 12.72
CA PHE A 102 -5.97 13.33 12.21
C PHE A 102 -6.85 13.68 11.02
N LEU A 103 -7.07 12.75 10.08
CA LEU A 103 -7.77 13.02 8.82
C LEU A 103 -9.27 12.74 8.87
N LEU A 104 -9.71 11.81 9.71
CA LEU A 104 -11.12 11.42 9.86
C LEU A 104 -11.72 11.89 11.19
N ASN A 105 -10.92 12.49 12.09
CA ASN A 105 -11.32 12.84 13.46
C ASN A 105 -11.95 11.64 14.20
N GLU A 106 -11.50 10.41 13.88
CA GLU A 106 -12.01 9.20 14.55
C GLU A 106 -11.45 9.08 15.96
N LYS A 107 -12.32 8.73 16.92
CA LYS A 107 -11.88 8.36 18.27
C LYS A 107 -11.46 6.89 18.27
N VAL A 108 -10.17 6.64 18.36
CA VAL A 108 -9.62 5.29 18.39
C VAL A 108 -9.68 4.75 19.82
N GLY A 109 -10.41 3.65 20.00
CA GLY A 109 -10.52 2.97 21.31
C GLY A 109 -9.21 2.30 21.72
N ILE A 110 -9.05 2.12 23.05
CA ILE A 110 -7.84 1.53 23.68
C ILE A 110 -7.50 0.14 23.11
N PHE A 111 -8.50 -0.67 22.77
CA PHE A 111 -8.28 -2.01 22.21
C PHE A 111 -7.57 -1.97 20.86
N ARG A 112 -7.85 -0.97 20.02
CA ARG A 112 -7.17 -0.79 18.74
C ARG A 112 -5.72 -0.37 18.94
N TRP A 113 -5.44 0.49 19.92
CA TRP A 113 -4.07 0.86 20.29
C TRP A 113 -3.28 -0.33 20.82
N LEU A 114 -3.88 -1.14 21.71
CA LEU A 114 -3.24 -2.36 22.21
C LEU A 114 -2.90 -3.33 21.08
N ALA A 115 -3.83 -3.57 20.16
CA ALA A 115 -3.58 -4.43 18.99
C ALA A 115 -2.44 -3.91 18.11
N VAL A 116 -2.39 -2.60 17.87
CA VAL A 116 -1.34 -1.94 17.12
C VAL A 116 0.02 -2.08 17.78
N ILE A 117 0.10 -1.81 19.09
CA ILE A 117 1.34 -1.92 19.87
C ILE A 117 1.81 -3.38 19.92
N THR A 118 0.92 -4.33 20.17
CA THR A 118 1.26 -5.76 20.19
C THR A 118 1.79 -6.23 18.83
N GLY A 119 1.12 -5.82 17.73
CA GLY A 119 1.59 -6.11 16.38
C GLY A 119 2.98 -5.52 16.09
N PHE A 120 3.23 -4.29 16.54
CA PHE A 120 4.53 -3.64 16.37
C PHE A 120 5.64 -4.34 17.14
N VAL A 121 5.38 -4.73 18.39
CA VAL A 121 6.34 -5.53 19.17
C VAL A 121 6.63 -6.85 18.47
N GLY A 122 5.61 -7.53 17.93
CA GLY A 122 5.80 -8.74 17.15
C GLY A 122 6.71 -8.52 15.93
N ILE A 123 6.56 -7.40 15.21
CA ILE A 123 7.43 -7.04 14.09
C ILE A 123 8.88 -6.85 14.55
N LEU A 124 9.09 -6.12 15.64
CA LEU A 124 10.43 -5.90 16.20
C LEU A 124 11.13 -7.21 16.57
N VAL A 125 10.38 -8.15 17.14
CA VAL A 125 10.93 -9.48 17.51
C VAL A 125 11.31 -10.28 16.25
N ILE A 126 10.49 -10.25 15.20
CA ILE A 126 10.76 -11.00 13.96
C ILE A 126 11.88 -10.37 13.14
N THR A 127 11.94 -9.05 13.13
CA THR A 127 12.92 -8.32 12.30
C THR A 127 14.31 -8.37 12.88
N GLU A 128 14.42 -8.71 14.22
CA GLU A 128 15.69 -8.64 14.96
C GLU A 128 16.51 -7.46 14.44
N PRO A 129 16.15 -6.20 14.74
CA PRO A 129 16.92 -5.06 14.26
C PRO A 129 18.31 -5.14 14.90
N GLY A 130 19.12 -6.03 14.35
CA GLY A 130 20.53 -6.11 14.68
C GLY A 130 21.09 -4.72 14.41
N ILE A 131 21.91 -4.22 15.31
CA ILE A 131 22.61 -2.93 15.27
C ILE A 131 23.66 -2.92 14.13
N THR A 132 23.37 -3.56 13.03
CA THR A 132 24.18 -3.60 11.83
C THR A 132 23.75 -2.45 10.94
N GLU A 133 24.59 -1.44 10.87
CA GLU A 133 24.64 -0.31 9.94
C GLU A 133 23.28 0.24 9.50
N LEU A 134 22.96 1.44 9.97
CA LEU A 134 21.76 2.21 9.54
C LEU A 134 21.82 2.40 8.02
N ASN A 135 21.18 1.51 7.30
CA ASN A 135 21.05 1.60 5.85
C ASN A 135 19.93 2.58 5.52
N ILE A 136 20.22 3.63 4.76
CA ILE A 136 19.27 4.65 4.35
C ILE A 136 18.04 4.07 3.63
N TYR A 137 18.17 2.88 3.05
CA TYR A 137 17.08 2.21 2.35
C TYR A 137 15.93 1.77 3.26
N TYR A 138 16.08 1.74 4.60
CA TYR A 138 14.97 1.49 5.53
C TYR A 138 13.88 2.57 5.51
N ILE A 139 14.18 3.75 4.97
CA ILE A 139 13.18 4.82 4.83
C ILE A 139 12.07 4.45 3.81
N PHE A 140 12.40 3.65 2.79
CA PHE A 140 11.45 3.33 1.72
C PHE A 140 10.25 2.48 2.17
N PRO A 141 10.39 1.41 2.97
CA PRO A 141 9.25 0.71 3.54
C PRO A 141 8.38 1.60 4.43
N ILE A 142 8.97 2.58 5.11
CA ILE A 142 8.21 3.54 5.93
C ILE A 142 7.39 4.47 5.03
N ILE A 143 7.97 5.00 3.94
CA ILE A 143 7.25 5.79 2.93
C ILE A 143 6.11 4.96 2.32
N PHE A 144 6.35 3.69 2.03
CA PHE A 144 5.32 2.77 1.57
C PHE A 144 4.17 2.66 2.58
N CYS A 145 4.46 2.44 3.87
CA CYS A 145 3.44 2.35 4.92
C CYS A 145 2.61 3.62 5.01
N LEU A 146 3.23 4.80 4.97
CA LEU A 146 2.54 6.08 5.00
C LEU A 146 1.65 6.27 3.77
N GLY A 147 2.16 6.00 2.58
CA GLY A 147 1.41 6.12 1.34
C GLY A 147 0.23 5.15 1.27
N LEU A 148 0.44 3.88 1.66
CA LEU A 148 -0.62 2.87 1.73
C LEU A 148 -1.71 3.25 2.74
N SER A 149 -1.32 3.78 3.90
CA SER A 149 -2.24 4.25 4.94
C SER A 149 -3.07 5.43 4.44
N TYR A 150 -2.45 6.35 3.71
CA TYR A 150 -3.16 7.48 3.12
C TYR A 150 -4.15 7.02 2.03
N VAL A 151 -3.77 6.05 1.20
CA VAL A 151 -4.68 5.40 0.23
C VAL A 151 -5.88 4.78 0.94
N ALA A 152 -5.66 4.03 2.02
CA ALA A 152 -6.73 3.40 2.78
C ALA A 152 -7.74 4.42 3.35
N ILE A 153 -7.25 5.55 3.84
CA ILE A 153 -8.09 6.63 4.38
C ILE A 153 -8.87 7.34 3.27
N THR A 154 -8.22 7.65 2.15
CA THR A 154 -8.91 8.28 1.01
C THR A 154 -9.97 7.37 0.40
N ILE A 155 -9.75 6.05 0.35
CA ILE A 155 -10.78 5.08 -0.04
C ILE A 155 -11.98 5.15 0.92
N ARG A 156 -11.76 5.21 2.23
CA ARG A 156 -12.85 5.37 3.21
C ARG A 156 -13.63 6.66 3.02
N GLN A 157 -12.95 7.77 2.75
CA GLN A 157 -13.59 9.05 2.47
C GLN A 157 -14.41 9.02 1.18
N LEU A 158 -13.91 8.37 0.12
CA LEU A 158 -14.59 8.23 -1.15
C LEU A 158 -15.77 7.27 -1.08
N SER A 159 -15.66 6.17 -0.32
CA SER A 159 -16.73 5.18 -0.18
C SER A 159 -18.02 5.72 0.42
N SER A 160 -17.96 6.88 1.11
CA SER A 160 -19.15 7.56 1.65
C SER A 160 -19.91 8.38 0.60
N THR A 161 -19.26 8.74 -0.50
CA THR A 161 -19.83 9.65 -1.52
C THR A 161 -19.90 9.02 -2.91
N GLU A 162 -19.14 7.98 -3.17
CA GLU A 162 -19.00 7.39 -4.49
C GLU A 162 -19.13 5.86 -4.44
N PRO A 163 -19.68 5.24 -5.49
CA PRO A 163 -19.83 3.80 -5.56
C PRO A 163 -18.46 3.11 -5.72
N VAL A 164 -18.35 1.87 -5.24
CA VAL A 164 -17.10 1.08 -5.15
C VAL A 164 -16.38 0.88 -6.50
N TRP A 165 -17.06 1.06 -7.63
CA TRP A 165 -16.46 0.86 -8.98
C TRP A 165 -15.80 2.11 -9.58
N LEU A 166 -15.85 3.24 -8.92
CA LEU A 166 -15.11 4.47 -9.23
C LEU A 166 -13.80 4.52 -8.45
#